data_51be93b0bce1715e66d06d8648d9ad03
#
_entry.id   51be93b0bce1715e66d06d8648d9ad03
#
_cell.length_a   1.000
_cell.length_b   1.000
_cell.length_c   1.000
_cell.angle_alpha   90.00
_cell.angle_beta   90.00
_cell.angle_gamma   90.00
#
_symmetry.space_group_name_H-M   'P 1'
#
loop_
_entity.id
_entity.type
_entity.pdbx_description
1 polymer ?
#
loop_
_entity_poly.entity_id
_entity_poly.type
_entity_poly.pdbx_seq_one_letter_code
_entity_poly.pdbx_strand_id
1 'polypeptide(L)'
;MQPGRRNLCALILFAAVAVFLIVTPAAAHAVLLESTPSLKSAVSGPDVPIKLRFNVRIDTLRSRLTLIRPDGSVQPLEISKQTPPDTLSGEAMGLAAGAYRLRWQVLASDGHITRGEIPFTVAPA
;
A
#
# COMPACT_ATOMS: atom_id res chain seq x y z
N MET A 1 57.88 25.43 -14.00
CA MET A 1 56.46 25.56 -14.36
C MET A 1 55.86 24.21 -14.54
N GLN A 2 54.90 23.81 -13.72
CA GLN A 2 54.26 22.49 -13.80
C GLN A 2 52.75 22.65 -13.95
N PRO A 3 52.20 22.75 -15.16
CA PRO A 3 50.76 22.92 -15.37
C PRO A 3 49.90 21.68 -15.03
N GLY A 4 50.52 20.52 -14.85
CA GLY A 4 49.76 19.26 -14.60
C GLY A 4 49.16 19.12 -13.20
N ARG A 5 49.65 19.84 -12.20
CA ARG A 5 49.15 19.71 -10.82
C ARG A 5 47.79 20.37 -10.60
N ARG A 6 47.49 21.44 -11.34
CA ARG A 6 46.20 22.15 -11.24
C ARG A 6 45.03 21.34 -11.81
N ASN A 7 45.27 20.63 -12.89
CA ASN A 7 44.26 19.85 -13.57
C ASN A 7 43.88 18.58 -12.82
N LEU A 8 44.83 17.98 -12.07
CA LEU A 8 44.57 16.81 -11.29
C LEU A 8 43.65 17.09 -10.08
N CYS A 9 43.86 18.21 -9.38
CA CYS A 9 42.99 18.63 -8.28
C CYS A 9 41.56 18.96 -8.74
N ALA A 10 41.41 19.60 -9.89
CA ALA A 10 40.10 19.90 -10.47
C ALA A 10 39.33 18.63 -10.87
N LEU A 11 40.02 17.62 -11.41
CA LEU A 11 39.42 16.32 -11.79
C LEU A 11 38.96 15.53 -10.58
N ILE A 12 39.72 15.55 -9.49
CA ILE A 12 39.37 14.86 -8.24
C ILE A 12 38.14 15.50 -7.57
N LEU A 13 38.07 16.83 -7.58
CA LEU A 13 36.94 17.58 -7.03
C LEU A 13 35.65 17.31 -7.82
N PHE A 14 35.73 17.24 -9.15
CA PHE A 14 34.61 16.94 -10.01
C PHE A 14 34.07 15.50 -9.81
N ALA A 15 34.98 14.53 -9.65
CA ALA A 15 34.59 13.11 -9.36
C ALA A 15 33.89 12.98 -8.01
N ALA A 16 34.31 13.70 -6.97
CA ALA A 16 33.70 13.70 -5.65
C ALA A 16 32.27 14.27 -5.69
N VAL A 17 32.04 15.35 -6.44
CA VAL A 17 30.72 15.96 -6.61
C VAL A 17 29.77 15.02 -7.40
N ALA A 18 30.26 14.33 -8.42
CA ALA A 18 29.47 13.38 -9.21
C ALA A 18 28.98 12.19 -8.37
N VAL A 19 29.79 11.66 -7.46
CA VAL A 19 29.42 10.58 -6.54
C VAL A 19 28.33 11.03 -5.58
N PHE A 20 28.32 12.26 -5.12
CA PHE A 20 27.29 12.81 -4.23
C PHE A 20 25.92 12.96 -4.91
N LEU A 21 25.87 13.17 -6.22
CA LEU A 21 24.63 13.31 -6.99
C LEU A 21 23.93 11.98 -7.30
N ILE A 22 24.61 10.83 -7.13
CA ILE A 22 24.07 9.50 -7.43
C ILE A 22 23.29 8.94 -6.24
N VAL A 23 23.47 9.43 -5.01
CA VAL A 23 22.77 8.98 -3.82
C VAL A 23 21.41 9.69 -3.72
N THR A 24 20.39 9.08 -4.32
CA THR A 24 18.99 9.49 -4.14
C THR A 24 18.33 8.63 -3.06
N PRO A 25 17.64 9.20 -2.06
CA PRO A 25 16.86 8.39 -1.13
C PRO A 25 15.75 7.68 -1.88
N ALA A 26 15.67 6.36 -1.75
CA ALA A 26 14.57 5.57 -2.29
C ALA A 26 13.28 5.91 -1.54
N ALA A 27 12.26 6.40 -2.24
CA ALA A 27 10.94 6.57 -1.67
C ALA A 27 10.30 5.19 -1.47
N ALA A 28 9.95 4.85 -0.21
CA ALA A 28 9.26 3.60 0.11
C ALA A 28 7.76 3.81 -0.06
N HIS A 29 7.18 3.29 -1.15
CA HIS A 29 5.74 3.21 -1.32
C HIS A 29 5.20 1.95 -0.64
N ALA A 30 3.98 2.03 -0.10
CA ALA A 30 3.28 0.85 0.40
C ALA A 30 2.93 -0.07 -0.77
N VAL A 31 3.33 -1.34 -0.66
CA VAL A 31 2.99 -2.40 -1.62
C VAL A 31 2.18 -3.44 -0.88
N LEU A 32 1.03 -3.81 -1.43
CA LEU A 32 0.20 -4.88 -0.90
C LEU A 32 0.87 -6.23 -1.17
N LEU A 33 1.20 -6.96 -0.12
CA LEU A 33 1.86 -8.28 -0.20
C LEU A 33 0.86 -9.42 -0.16
N GLU A 34 -0.15 -9.31 0.71
CA GLU A 34 -1.19 -10.35 0.90
C GLU A 34 -2.52 -9.68 1.13
N SER A 35 -3.58 -10.30 0.64
CA SER A 35 -4.95 -9.87 0.92
C SER A 35 -5.88 -11.04 1.18
N THR A 36 -6.79 -10.85 2.13
CA THR A 36 -7.96 -11.68 2.36
C THR A 36 -9.18 -10.75 2.34
N PRO A 37 -10.14 -10.89 1.44
CA PRO A 37 -10.14 -11.82 0.29
C PRO A 37 -9.00 -11.53 -0.69
N SER A 38 -8.53 -12.58 -1.37
CA SER A 38 -7.53 -12.40 -2.42
C SER A 38 -8.16 -11.89 -3.72
N LEU A 39 -7.34 -11.30 -4.57
CA LEU A 39 -7.76 -10.72 -5.85
C LEU A 39 -8.54 -11.74 -6.69
N LYS A 40 -9.75 -11.38 -7.12
CA LYS A 40 -10.65 -12.20 -7.94
C LYS A 40 -11.03 -13.55 -7.32
N SER A 41 -10.96 -13.69 -5.99
CA SER A 41 -11.35 -14.90 -5.29
C SER A 41 -12.86 -14.97 -5.08
N ALA A 42 -13.36 -16.17 -4.84
CA ALA A 42 -14.72 -16.44 -4.36
C ALA A 42 -14.64 -16.83 -2.89
N VAL A 43 -15.42 -16.17 -2.06
CA VAL A 43 -15.46 -16.43 -0.62
C VAL A 43 -16.87 -16.76 -0.16
N SER A 44 -16.99 -17.38 1.00
CA SER A 44 -18.29 -17.65 1.64
C SER A 44 -18.68 -16.46 2.52
N GLY A 45 -19.96 -16.06 2.41
CA GLY A 45 -20.55 -15.08 3.31
C GLY A 45 -21.38 -15.72 4.43
N PRO A 46 -22.18 -14.92 5.13
CA PRO A 46 -22.41 -13.48 4.93
C PRO A 46 -21.32 -12.57 5.46
N ASP A 47 -20.53 -13.02 6.44
CA ASP A 47 -19.51 -12.19 7.08
C ASP A 47 -18.14 -12.53 6.51
N VAL A 48 -17.47 -11.51 5.96
CA VAL A 48 -16.21 -11.67 5.24
C VAL A 48 -15.13 -10.91 5.99
N PRO A 49 -14.16 -11.62 6.60
CA PRO A 49 -13.03 -10.97 7.23
C PRO A 49 -12.11 -10.36 6.19
N ILE A 50 -11.57 -9.19 6.49
CA ILE A 50 -10.68 -8.45 5.61
C ILE A 50 -9.34 -8.27 6.31
N LYS A 51 -8.28 -8.62 5.60
CA LYS A 51 -6.92 -8.44 6.07
C LYS A 51 -6.00 -8.10 4.90
N LEU A 52 -5.33 -6.96 4.98
CA LEU A 52 -4.37 -6.50 3.98
C LEU A 52 -3.03 -6.31 4.65
N ARG A 53 -1.99 -6.99 4.17
CA ARG A 53 -0.63 -6.84 4.66
C ARG A 53 0.25 -6.16 3.64
N PHE A 54 0.99 -5.16 4.09
CA PHE A 54 1.85 -4.31 3.28
C PHE A 54 3.34 -4.57 3.59
N ASN A 55 4.21 -4.07 2.72
CA ASN A 55 5.66 -4.18 2.88
C ASN A 55 6.26 -3.15 3.84
N VAL A 56 5.47 -2.21 4.33
CA VAL A 56 5.88 -1.13 5.22
C VAL A 56 4.86 -0.93 6.32
N ARG A 57 5.27 -0.25 7.38
CA ARG A 57 4.37 0.21 8.44
C ARG A 57 3.37 1.22 7.88
N ILE A 58 2.12 1.09 8.28
CA ILE A 58 1.03 1.98 7.87
C ILE A 58 0.40 2.67 9.09
N ASP A 59 -0.18 3.85 8.85
CA ASP A 59 -0.96 4.58 9.83
C ASP A 59 -2.44 4.17 9.70
N THR A 60 -2.91 3.32 10.61
CA THR A 60 -4.28 2.80 10.57
C THR A 60 -5.34 3.86 10.84
N LEU A 61 -5.01 4.91 11.60
CA LEU A 61 -5.96 6.00 11.89
C LEU A 61 -6.24 6.86 10.65
N ARG A 62 -5.30 6.93 9.73
CA ARG A 62 -5.40 7.71 8.49
C ARG A 62 -5.54 6.85 7.25
N SER A 63 -5.81 5.56 7.44
CA SER A 63 -6.08 4.62 6.35
C SER A 63 -7.57 4.34 6.25
N ARG A 64 -8.02 3.84 5.11
CA ARG A 64 -9.45 3.62 4.85
C ARG A 64 -9.68 2.32 4.11
N LEU A 65 -10.80 1.67 4.46
CA LEU A 65 -11.39 0.55 3.74
C LEU A 65 -12.80 0.93 3.31
N THR A 66 -13.14 0.66 2.07
CA THR A 66 -14.45 0.96 1.52
C THR A 66 -14.92 -0.23 0.70
N LEU A 67 -16.14 -0.71 0.99
CA LEU A 67 -16.77 -1.77 0.23
C LEU A 67 -17.67 -1.18 -0.84
N ILE A 68 -17.51 -1.64 -2.08
CA ILE A 68 -18.42 -1.33 -3.18
C ILE A 68 -19.24 -2.57 -3.47
N ARG A 69 -20.55 -2.45 -3.31
CA ARG A 69 -21.52 -3.54 -3.46
C ARG A 69 -21.84 -3.80 -4.94
N PRO A 70 -22.50 -4.94 -5.26
CA PRO A 70 -22.88 -5.23 -6.64
C PRO A 70 -23.78 -4.16 -7.29
N ASP A 71 -24.59 -3.46 -6.50
CA ASP A 71 -25.44 -2.37 -6.96
C ASP A 71 -24.72 -1.03 -7.11
N GLY A 72 -23.41 -0.98 -6.83
CA GLY A 72 -22.60 0.23 -6.87
C GLY A 72 -22.64 1.07 -5.59
N SER A 73 -23.44 0.70 -4.59
CA SER A 73 -23.47 1.43 -3.32
C SER A 73 -22.14 1.28 -2.58
N VAL A 74 -21.79 2.29 -1.80
CA VAL A 74 -20.49 2.45 -1.15
C VAL A 74 -20.69 2.42 0.36
N GLN A 75 -19.93 1.56 1.04
CA GLN A 75 -19.97 1.44 2.49
C GLN A 75 -18.56 1.57 3.06
N PRO A 76 -18.27 2.62 3.87
CA PRO A 76 -17.05 2.66 4.65
C PRO A 76 -17.03 1.52 5.67
N LEU A 77 -15.89 0.84 5.80
CA LEU A 77 -15.69 -0.21 6.78
C LEU A 77 -14.87 0.30 7.95
N GLU A 78 -15.22 -0.17 9.13
CA GLU A 78 -14.46 0.12 10.33
C GLU A 78 -13.14 -0.66 10.33
N ILE A 79 -12.05 0.02 10.68
CA ILE A 79 -10.71 -0.57 10.70
C ILE A 79 -10.39 -0.96 12.14
N SER A 80 -9.92 -2.19 12.33
CA SER A 80 -9.47 -2.67 13.62
C SER A 80 -8.22 -1.90 14.07
N LYS A 81 -8.21 -1.48 15.34
CA LYS A 81 -7.07 -0.78 15.95
C LYS A 81 -5.99 -1.73 16.48
N GLN A 82 -6.31 -3.03 16.58
CA GLN A 82 -5.42 -4.04 17.15
C GLN A 82 -4.90 -4.96 16.06
N THR A 83 -3.96 -4.44 15.27
CA THR A 83 -3.31 -5.19 14.17
C THR A 83 -1.81 -4.97 14.20
N PRO A 84 -1.03 -5.87 13.58
CA PRO A 84 0.39 -5.60 13.35
C PRO A 84 0.59 -4.29 12.58
N PRO A 85 1.74 -3.62 12.74
CA PRO A 85 1.96 -2.28 12.17
C PRO A 85 1.91 -2.19 10.65
N ASP A 86 2.04 -3.31 9.96
CA ASP A 86 2.01 -3.41 8.49
C ASP A 86 0.66 -3.90 7.94
N THR A 87 -0.35 -4.04 8.80
CA THR A 87 -1.61 -4.70 8.47
C THR A 87 -2.80 -3.77 8.67
N LEU A 88 -3.68 -3.80 7.68
CA LEU A 88 -5.00 -3.16 7.73
C LEU A 88 -6.05 -4.27 7.78
N SER A 89 -6.93 -4.25 8.78
CA SER A 89 -7.97 -5.27 8.90
C SER A 89 -9.32 -4.67 9.28
N GLY A 90 -10.37 -5.40 8.92
CA GLY A 90 -11.75 -5.07 9.20
C GLY A 90 -12.64 -6.25 8.88
N GLU A 91 -13.94 -6.02 8.85
CA GLU A 91 -14.92 -7.04 8.54
C GLU A 91 -16.08 -6.44 7.74
N ALA A 92 -16.46 -7.13 6.68
CA ALA A 92 -17.66 -6.80 5.92
C ALA A 92 -18.76 -7.79 6.28
N MET A 93 -19.83 -7.31 6.90
CA MET A 93 -20.88 -8.13 7.49
C MET A 93 -22.15 -8.12 6.64
N GLY A 94 -22.87 -9.25 6.66
CA GLY A 94 -24.20 -9.35 6.05
C GLY A 94 -24.19 -9.28 4.54
N LEU A 95 -23.14 -9.78 3.88
CA LEU A 95 -23.02 -9.73 2.43
C LEU A 95 -23.85 -10.80 1.75
N ALA A 96 -24.73 -10.38 0.83
CA ALA A 96 -25.42 -11.28 -0.09
C ALA A 96 -24.45 -11.79 -1.16
N ALA A 97 -24.81 -12.91 -1.83
CA ALA A 97 -24.06 -13.39 -2.97
C ALA A 97 -23.95 -12.32 -4.06
N GLY A 98 -22.78 -12.19 -4.68
CA GLY A 98 -22.56 -11.23 -5.74
C GLY A 98 -21.12 -10.78 -5.86
N ALA A 99 -20.88 -9.85 -6.78
CA ALA A 99 -19.57 -9.30 -7.07
C ALA A 99 -19.35 -7.99 -6.31
N TYR A 100 -18.29 -7.95 -5.55
CA TYR A 100 -17.90 -6.81 -4.70
C TYR A 100 -16.54 -6.29 -5.12
N ARG A 101 -16.23 -5.06 -4.71
CA ARG A 101 -14.89 -4.48 -4.80
C ARG A 101 -14.52 -3.89 -3.45
N LEU A 102 -13.37 -4.29 -2.93
CA LEU A 102 -12.80 -3.69 -1.73
C LEU A 102 -11.81 -2.61 -2.15
N ARG A 103 -12.11 -1.39 -1.82
CA ARG A 103 -11.24 -0.25 -2.10
C ARG A 103 -10.45 0.09 -0.84
N TRP A 104 -9.14 0.20 -0.96
CA TRP A 104 -8.28 0.53 0.17
C TRP A 104 -7.44 1.76 -0.12
N GLN A 105 -7.15 2.49 0.96
CA GLN A 105 -6.23 3.63 0.95
C GLN A 105 -5.40 3.58 2.21
N VAL A 106 -4.08 3.59 2.08
CA VAL A 106 -3.16 3.57 3.22
C VAL A 106 -2.22 4.76 3.17
N LEU A 107 -1.92 5.28 4.36
CA LEU A 107 -0.85 6.23 4.58
C LEU A 107 0.35 5.45 5.10
N ALA A 108 1.42 5.41 4.31
CA ALA A 108 2.66 4.77 4.71
C ALA A 108 3.44 5.63 5.72
N SER A 109 4.36 5.01 6.45
CA SER A 109 5.18 5.69 7.46
C SER A 109 6.05 6.82 6.90
N ASP A 110 6.32 6.82 5.61
CA ASP A 110 7.05 7.88 4.90
C ASP A 110 6.17 9.07 4.48
N GLY A 111 4.87 9.04 4.78
CA GLY A 111 3.93 10.11 4.47
C GLY A 111 3.25 9.99 3.09
N HIS A 112 3.53 8.94 2.32
CA HIS A 112 2.90 8.72 1.02
C HIS A 112 1.58 7.94 1.14
N ILE A 113 0.59 8.35 0.35
CA ILE A 113 -0.71 7.67 0.25
C ILE A 113 -0.69 6.74 -0.95
N THR A 114 -1.11 5.49 -0.74
CA THR A 114 -1.28 4.50 -1.80
C THR A 114 -2.71 3.98 -1.77
N ARG A 115 -3.28 3.75 -2.95
CA ARG A 115 -4.64 3.26 -3.14
C ARG A 115 -4.65 2.02 -4.02
N GLY A 116 -5.64 1.16 -3.78
CA GLY A 116 -5.86 -0.01 -4.61
C GLY A 116 -7.28 -0.53 -4.48
N GLU A 117 -7.56 -1.54 -5.26
CA GLU A 117 -8.88 -2.16 -5.33
C GLU A 117 -8.74 -3.68 -5.47
N ILE A 118 -9.54 -4.42 -4.72
CA ILE A 118 -9.56 -5.88 -4.73
C ILE A 118 -10.97 -6.33 -5.09
N PRO A 119 -11.21 -6.77 -6.33
CA PRO A 119 -12.46 -7.41 -6.69
C PRO A 119 -12.51 -8.83 -6.11
N PHE A 120 -13.67 -9.19 -5.56
CA PHE A 120 -13.96 -10.55 -5.07
C PHE A 120 -15.44 -10.85 -5.22
N THR A 121 -15.77 -12.12 -5.09
CA THR A 121 -17.16 -12.59 -5.20
C THR A 121 -17.55 -13.30 -3.91
N VAL A 122 -18.76 -13.03 -3.43
CA VAL A 122 -19.40 -13.84 -2.38
C VAL A 122 -20.24 -14.90 -3.05
N ALA A 123 -19.91 -16.15 -2.75
CA ALA A 123 -20.60 -17.30 -3.33
C ALA A 123 -22.03 -17.42 -2.79
N PRO A 124 -22.99 -17.99 -3.56
CA PRO A 124 -24.30 -18.32 -3.05
C PRO A 124 -24.23 -19.27 -1.85
N ALA A 125 -25.15 -19.06 -0.90
CA ALA A 125 -25.25 -19.89 0.30
C ALA A 125 -25.72 -21.33 -0.06
#